data_94698e6e9ec1141a631ee5aa32ec4df3
#
_entry.id   94698e6e9ec1141a631ee5aa32ec4df3
#
_cell.length_a   1.000
_cell.length_b   1.000
_cell.length_c   1.000
_cell.angle_alpha   90.00
_cell.angle_beta   90.00
_cell.angle_gamma   90.00
#
_symmetry.space_group_name_H-M   'P 1'
#
loop_
_entity.id
_entity.type
_entity.pdbx_description
1 polymer ?
#
loop_
_entity_poly.entity_id
_entity_poly.type
_entity_poly.pdbx_seq_one_letter_code
_entity_poly.pdbx_strand_id
1 'polypeptide(L)'
;MNREKVVFGFFVLLAATLNFGYVVGDIDNPRLHNVYELYAAVAVNIIATILKFGDRTQIGAVQLATSLVASIQLIIAALVWIWGSHVDAGGLTGEHMASVVSIAAGALLANFVSVILLIMETVSYRRR
;
A
#
# COMPACT_ATOMS: atom_id res chain seq x y z
N MET A 1 -8.58 10.97 23.23
CA MET A 1 -7.86 10.37 22.09
C MET A 1 -8.53 9.07 21.70
N ASN A 2 -8.75 8.86 20.40
CA ASN A 2 -9.42 7.67 19.90
C ASN A 2 -8.37 6.62 19.49
N ARG A 3 -8.30 5.52 20.23
CA ARG A 3 -7.33 4.45 19.98
C ARG A 3 -7.46 3.83 18.58
N GLU A 4 -8.69 3.66 18.11
CA GLU A 4 -8.92 3.09 16.78
C GLU A 4 -8.31 3.96 15.69
N LYS A 5 -8.43 5.28 15.83
CA LYS A 5 -7.84 6.23 14.87
C LYS A 5 -6.31 6.19 14.91
N VAL A 6 -5.74 6.09 16.11
CA VAL A 6 -4.29 6.00 16.26
C VAL A 6 -3.75 4.72 15.63
N VAL A 7 -4.42 3.60 15.88
CA VAL A 7 -3.98 2.30 15.34
C VAL A 7 -4.12 2.28 13.82
N PHE A 8 -5.27 2.73 13.29
CA PHE A 8 -5.44 2.80 11.83
C PHE A 8 -4.44 3.74 11.19
N GLY A 9 -4.24 4.92 11.79
CA GLY A 9 -3.28 5.91 11.30
C GLY A 9 -1.86 5.35 11.26
N PHE A 10 -1.47 4.62 12.31
CA PHE A 10 -0.17 3.97 12.34
C PHE A 10 -0.01 3.00 11.16
N PHE A 11 -0.98 2.12 10.95
CA PHE A 11 -0.86 1.10 9.90
C PHE A 11 -0.94 1.69 8.49
N VAL A 12 -1.81 2.66 8.25
CA VAL A 12 -1.90 3.25 6.91
C VAL A 12 -0.66 4.07 6.58
N LEU A 13 -0.12 4.79 7.56
CA LEU A 13 1.10 5.55 7.35
C LEU A 13 2.30 4.62 7.15
N LEU A 14 2.38 3.55 7.94
CA LEU A 14 3.42 2.54 7.77
C LEU A 14 3.32 1.88 6.39
N ALA A 15 2.11 1.57 5.94
CA ALA A 15 1.87 1.03 4.61
C ALA A 15 2.40 1.98 3.53
N ALA A 16 2.10 3.27 3.66
CA ALA A 16 2.56 4.27 2.70
C ALA A 16 4.08 4.38 2.68
N THR A 17 4.72 4.38 3.84
CA THR A 17 6.18 4.49 3.92
C THR A 17 6.89 3.25 3.39
N LEU A 18 6.40 2.06 3.69
CA LEU A 18 6.96 0.82 3.16
C LEU A 18 6.80 0.75 1.64
N ASN A 19 5.62 1.13 1.16
CA ASN A 19 5.33 1.16 -0.26
C ASN A 19 6.23 2.16 -0.98
N PHE A 20 6.39 3.35 -0.43
CA PHE A 20 7.29 4.37 -0.97
C PHE A 20 8.74 3.86 -1.00
N GLY A 21 9.19 3.26 0.09
CA GLY A 21 10.55 2.70 0.17
C GLY A 21 10.79 1.64 -0.91
N TYR A 22 9.77 0.84 -1.18
CA TYR A 22 9.88 -0.20 -2.20
C TYR A 22 10.01 0.39 -3.62
N VAL A 23 9.26 1.45 -3.94
CA VAL A 23 9.21 1.97 -5.33
C VAL A 23 10.34 2.95 -5.66
N VAL A 24 11.07 3.44 -4.67
CA VAL A 24 12.17 4.39 -4.90
C VAL A 24 13.29 3.72 -5.68
N GLY A 25 13.86 4.44 -6.63
CA GLY A 25 14.95 3.99 -7.47
C GLY A 25 14.51 3.75 -8.91
N ASP A 26 15.45 3.36 -9.75
CA ASP A 26 15.16 3.07 -11.16
C ASP A 26 14.17 1.93 -11.26
N ILE A 27 13.07 2.17 -11.98
CA ILE A 27 11.92 1.27 -12.04
C ILE A 27 12.26 -0.11 -12.61
N ASP A 28 13.25 -0.17 -13.48
CA ASP A 28 13.61 -1.42 -14.18
C ASP A 28 14.79 -2.15 -13.57
N ASN A 29 15.28 -1.72 -12.41
CA ASN A 29 16.45 -2.34 -11.77
C ASN A 29 16.02 -3.14 -10.54
N PRO A 30 16.01 -4.49 -10.63
CA PRO A 30 15.57 -5.33 -9.50
C PRO A 30 16.40 -5.15 -8.22
N ARG A 31 17.64 -4.69 -8.33
CA ARG A 31 18.52 -4.51 -7.17
C ARG A 31 18.12 -3.33 -6.28
N LEU A 32 17.35 -2.38 -6.83
CA LEU A 32 16.96 -1.17 -6.12
C LEU A 32 15.66 -1.32 -5.35
N HIS A 33 14.98 -2.46 -5.49
CA HIS A 33 13.66 -2.66 -4.88
C HIS A 33 13.67 -3.90 -4.00
N ASN A 34 13.60 -3.67 -2.69
CA ASN A 34 13.68 -4.74 -1.69
C ASN A 34 12.33 -5.46 -1.60
N VAL A 35 12.32 -6.73 -2.00
CA VAL A 35 11.09 -7.54 -1.99
C VAL A 35 10.49 -7.70 -0.59
N TYR A 36 11.31 -7.65 0.44
CA TYR A 36 10.79 -7.74 1.81
C TYR A 36 9.96 -6.51 2.18
N GLU A 37 10.31 -5.34 1.66
CA GLU A 37 9.47 -4.15 1.82
C GLU A 37 8.13 -4.32 1.11
N LEU A 38 8.13 -4.96 -0.06
CA LEU A 38 6.88 -5.25 -0.80
C LEU A 38 5.98 -6.17 0.02
N TYR A 39 6.52 -7.26 0.54
CA TYR A 39 5.75 -8.20 1.37
C TYR A 39 5.25 -7.54 2.64
N ALA A 40 6.08 -6.74 3.29
CA ALA A 40 5.69 -5.99 4.48
C ALA A 40 4.56 -5.01 4.15
N ALA A 41 4.65 -4.30 3.02
CA ALA A 41 3.60 -3.39 2.59
C ALA A 41 2.28 -4.11 2.34
N VAL A 42 2.32 -5.30 1.74
CA VAL A 42 1.13 -6.14 1.54
C VAL A 42 0.48 -6.46 2.89
N ALA A 43 1.27 -6.97 3.82
CA ALA A 43 0.76 -7.37 5.14
C ALA A 43 0.14 -6.19 5.89
N VAL A 44 0.83 -5.06 5.91
CA VAL A 44 0.37 -3.86 6.63
C VAL A 44 -0.89 -3.30 5.98
N ASN A 45 -0.97 -3.31 4.65
CA ASN A 45 -2.17 -2.85 3.94
C ASN A 45 -3.38 -3.74 4.24
N ILE A 46 -3.18 -5.05 4.33
CA ILE A 46 -4.26 -5.96 4.69
C ILE A 46 -4.76 -5.65 6.10
N ILE A 47 -3.85 -5.43 7.04
CA ILE A 47 -4.21 -5.05 8.41
C ILE A 47 -5.01 -3.75 8.42
N ALA A 48 -4.54 -2.72 7.71
CA ALA A 48 -5.24 -1.44 7.62
C ALA A 48 -6.65 -1.60 7.04
N THR A 49 -6.78 -2.46 6.02
CA THR A 49 -8.08 -2.74 5.40
C THR A 49 -9.02 -3.38 6.42
N ILE A 50 -8.54 -4.39 7.16
CA ILE A 50 -9.34 -5.07 8.17
C ILE A 50 -9.81 -4.09 9.24
N LEU A 51 -8.93 -3.17 9.66
CA LEU A 51 -9.28 -2.19 10.68
C LEU A 51 -10.39 -1.22 10.25
N LYS A 52 -10.60 -1.06 8.95
CA LYS A 52 -11.66 -0.17 8.43
C LYS A 52 -12.98 -0.87 8.17
N PHE A 53 -13.01 -2.19 8.17
CA PHE A 53 -14.29 -2.89 8.07
C PHE A 53 -15.17 -2.53 9.26
N GLY A 54 -16.41 -2.19 9.00
CA GLY A 54 -17.36 -1.83 10.04
C GLY A 54 -17.45 -0.33 10.32
N ASP A 55 -16.52 0.47 9.82
CA ASP A 55 -16.64 1.93 9.94
C ASP A 55 -17.72 2.42 8.97
N ARG A 56 -18.83 2.91 9.52
CA ARG A 56 -20.01 3.28 8.74
C ARG A 56 -20.02 4.74 8.31
N THR A 57 -19.01 5.52 8.70
CA THR A 57 -18.93 6.90 8.27
C THR A 57 -18.59 6.99 6.79
N GLN A 58 -18.96 8.11 6.15
CA GLN A 58 -18.64 8.33 4.75
C GLN A 58 -17.13 8.29 4.50
N ILE A 59 -16.36 8.95 5.34
CA ILE A 59 -14.91 8.99 5.20
C ILE A 59 -14.30 7.62 5.49
N GLY A 60 -14.85 6.87 6.43
CA GLY A 60 -14.40 5.50 6.72
C GLY A 60 -14.62 4.58 5.54
N ALA A 61 -15.75 4.71 4.84
CA ALA A 61 -16.05 3.93 3.65
C ALA A 61 -15.04 4.22 2.54
N VAL A 62 -14.68 5.48 2.32
CA VAL A 62 -13.69 5.85 1.29
C VAL A 62 -12.30 5.36 1.71
N GLN A 63 -11.96 5.44 2.99
CA GLN A 63 -10.69 4.89 3.48
C GLN A 63 -10.61 3.37 3.28
N LEU A 64 -11.72 2.66 3.52
CA LEU A 64 -11.78 1.22 3.22
C LEU A 64 -11.55 0.96 1.74
N ALA A 65 -12.19 1.73 0.87
CA ALA A 65 -12.03 1.58 -0.58
C ALA A 65 -10.58 1.79 -1.02
N THR A 66 -9.92 2.85 -0.51
CA THR A 66 -8.53 3.12 -0.88
C THR A 66 -7.58 2.05 -0.35
N SER A 67 -7.82 1.54 0.86
CA SER A 67 -7.02 0.45 1.42
C SER A 67 -7.20 -0.85 0.64
N LEU A 68 -8.43 -1.12 0.18
CA LEU A 68 -8.70 -2.29 -0.67
C LEU A 68 -7.96 -2.20 -1.99
N VAL A 69 -8.00 -1.04 -2.64
CA VAL A 69 -7.28 -0.82 -3.91
C VAL A 69 -5.78 -1.04 -3.71
N ALA A 70 -5.22 -0.44 -2.66
CA ALA A 70 -3.80 -0.59 -2.37
C ALA A 70 -3.44 -2.04 -2.11
N SER A 71 -4.24 -2.75 -1.31
CA SER A 71 -4.00 -4.16 -0.97
C SER A 71 -4.03 -5.04 -2.22
N ILE A 72 -5.05 -4.87 -3.06
CA ILE A 72 -5.19 -5.66 -4.28
C ILE A 72 -4.01 -5.42 -5.21
N GLN A 73 -3.63 -4.16 -5.42
CA GLN A 73 -2.53 -3.82 -6.31
C GLN A 73 -1.19 -4.34 -5.79
N LEU A 74 -0.94 -4.26 -4.48
CA LEU A 74 0.28 -4.81 -3.90
C LEU A 74 0.33 -6.33 -3.98
N ILE A 75 -0.80 -7.00 -3.80
CA ILE A 75 -0.89 -8.45 -3.97
C ILE A 75 -0.55 -8.81 -5.42
N ILE A 76 -1.10 -8.09 -6.39
CA ILE A 76 -0.81 -8.31 -7.81
C ILE A 76 0.69 -8.09 -8.08
N ALA A 77 1.26 -7.00 -7.54
CA ALA A 77 2.68 -6.73 -7.68
C ALA A 77 3.53 -7.89 -7.13
N ALA A 78 3.17 -8.40 -5.96
CA ALA A 78 3.86 -9.52 -5.34
C ALA A 78 3.75 -10.78 -6.20
N LEU A 79 2.57 -11.05 -6.78
CA LEU A 79 2.37 -12.21 -7.64
C LEU A 79 3.20 -12.10 -8.93
N VAL A 80 3.28 -10.91 -9.52
CA VAL A 80 4.12 -10.69 -10.71
C VAL A 80 5.60 -10.91 -10.36
N TRP A 81 6.02 -10.42 -9.20
CA TRP A 81 7.40 -10.63 -8.74
C TRP A 81 7.71 -12.12 -8.55
N ILE A 82 6.82 -12.85 -7.91
CA ILE A 82 6.98 -14.29 -7.67
C ILE A 82 7.05 -15.02 -9.01
N TRP A 83 6.15 -14.71 -9.93
CA TRP A 83 6.12 -15.35 -11.23
C TRP A 83 7.43 -15.09 -12.00
N GLY A 84 7.86 -13.82 -12.03
CA GLY A 84 9.09 -13.46 -12.73
C GLY A 84 10.34 -14.10 -12.12
N SER A 85 10.38 -14.22 -10.78
CA SER A 85 11.54 -14.73 -10.07
C SER A 85 11.64 -16.24 -10.08
N HIS A 86 10.51 -16.95 -10.02
CA HIS A 86 10.51 -18.39 -9.74
C HIS A 86 9.89 -19.25 -10.85
N VAL A 87 9.01 -18.70 -11.66
CA VAL A 87 8.27 -19.47 -12.67
C VAL A 87 8.81 -19.23 -14.07
N ASP A 88 9.12 -17.98 -14.41
CA ASP A 88 9.65 -17.64 -15.72
C ASP A 88 11.08 -18.19 -15.86
N ALA A 89 11.34 -18.92 -16.95
CA ALA A 89 12.64 -19.53 -17.22
C ALA A 89 13.77 -18.51 -17.30
N GLY A 90 13.47 -17.28 -17.74
CA GLY A 90 14.46 -16.21 -17.83
C GLY A 90 14.78 -15.53 -16.52
N GLY A 91 14.03 -15.84 -15.46
CA GLY A 91 14.15 -15.19 -14.16
C GLY A 91 13.59 -13.77 -14.15
N LEU A 92 13.83 -13.05 -13.08
CA LEU A 92 13.33 -11.68 -12.90
C LEU A 92 14.10 -10.71 -13.79
N THR A 93 13.42 -10.11 -14.75
CA THR A 93 14.02 -9.15 -15.69
C THR A 93 13.66 -7.73 -15.31
N GLY A 94 14.29 -6.76 -16.03
CA GLY A 94 13.91 -5.35 -15.89
C GLY A 94 12.47 -5.09 -16.27
N GLU A 95 11.94 -5.81 -17.26
CA GLU A 95 10.53 -5.67 -17.66
C GLU A 95 9.59 -6.15 -16.55
N HIS A 96 9.89 -7.28 -15.92
CA HIS A 96 9.12 -7.76 -14.78
C HIS A 96 9.15 -6.72 -13.66
N MET A 97 10.34 -6.22 -13.35
CA MET A 97 10.49 -5.26 -12.26
C MET A 97 9.76 -3.97 -12.55
N ALA A 98 9.81 -3.47 -13.79
CA ALA A 98 9.09 -2.28 -14.18
C ALA A 98 7.57 -2.45 -13.97
N SER A 99 7.03 -3.62 -14.30
CA SER A 99 5.62 -3.93 -14.07
C SER A 99 5.29 -3.95 -12.57
N VAL A 100 6.12 -4.64 -11.79
CA VAL A 100 5.94 -4.74 -10.33
C VAL A 100 5.94 -3.35 -9.69
N VAL A 101 6.94 -2.54 -10.02
CA VAL A 101 7.09 -1.20 -9.44
C VAL A 101 5.96 -0.27 -9.90
N SER A 102 5.52 -0.37 -11.16
CA SER A 102 4.40 0.43 -11.65
C SER A 102 3.11 0.12 -10.89
N ILE A 103 2.83 -1.15 -10.66
CA ILE A 103 1.64 -1.56 -9.92
C ILE A 103 1.75 -1.10 -8.46
N ALA A 104 2.93 -1.27 -7.85
CA ALA A 104 3.17 -0.82 -6.49
C ALA A 104 3.08 0.71 -6.35
N ALA A 105 3.49 1.46 -7.39
CA ALA A 105 3.34 2.91 -7.40
C ALA A 105 1.87 3.33 -7.42
N GLY A 106 1.02 2.58 -8.14
CA GLY A 106 -0.43 2.81 -8.08
C GLY A 106 -0.98 2.60 -6.67
N ALA A 107 -0.51 1.54 -6.01
CA ALA A 107 -0.89 1.28 -4.61
C ALA A 107 -0.40 2.41 -3.69
N LEU A 108 0.78 2.96 -3.95
CA LEU A 108 1.31 4.09 -3.18
C LEU A 108 0.38 5.30 -3.30
N LEU A 109 -0.12 5.57 -4.50
CA LEU A 109 -1.09 6.66 -4.70
C LEU A 109 -2.35 6.43 -3.86
N ALA A 110 -2.88 5.20 -3.85
CA ALA A 110 -4.06 4.88 -3.05
C ALA A 110 -3.78 5.04 -1.54
N ASN A 111 -2.61 4.60 -1.08
CA ASN A 111 -2.19 4.78 0.31
C ASN A 111 -2.06 6.26 0.67
N PHE A 112 -1.52 7.05 -0.25
CA PHE A 112 -1.37 8.49 -0.07
C PHE A 112 -2.74 9.17 0.09
N VAL A 113 -3.71 8.78 -0.74
CA VAL A 113 -5.08 9.29 -0.64
C VAL A 113 -5.67 8.92 0.73
N SER A 114 -5.43 7.71 1.21
CA SER A 114 -5.92 7.28 2.52
C SER A 114 -5.34 8.13 3.65
N VAL A 115 -4.05 8.47 3.57
CA VAL A 115 -3.41 9.36 4.55
C VAL A 115 -4.03 10.76 4.51
N ILE A 116 -4.27 11.30 3.31
CA ILE A 116 -4.93 12.61 3.16
C ILE A 116 -6.32 12.59 3.79
N LEU A 117 -7.09 11.53 3.55
CA LEU A 117 -8.43 11.39 4.13
C LEU A 117 -8.36 11.35 5.65
N LEU A 118 -7.35 10.69 6.20
CA LEU A 118 -7.16 10.63 7.64
C LEU A 118 -6.88 12.03 8.21
N ILE A 119 -6.05 12.82 7.53
CA ILE A 119 -5.75 14.19 7.93
C ILE A 119 -7.03 15.04 7.87
N MET A 120 -7.80 14.92 6.79
CA MET A 120 -9.06 15.67 6.62
C MET A 120 -10.06 15.31 7.72
N GLU A 121 -10.18 14.04 8.06
CA GLU A 121 -11.05 13.60 9.14
C GLU A 121 -10.62 14.21 10.48
N THR A 122 -9.31 14.20 10.75
CA THR A 122 -8.76 14.74 11.98
C THR A 122 -9.03 16.24 12.10
N VAL A 123 -8.80 17.01 11.03
CA VAL A 123 -9.04 18.44 10.99
C VAL A 123 -10.54 18.73 11.19
N SER A 124 -11.40 17.99 10.50
CA SER A 124 -12.84 18.14 10.58
C SER A 124 -13.36 17.86 11.99
N TYR A 125 -12.84 16.81 12.63
CA TYR A 125 -13.19 16.48 14.01
C TYR A 125 -12.83 17.59 14.97
N ARG A 126 -11.66 18.21 14.81
CA ARG A 126 -11.19 19.28 15.69
C ARG A 126 -12.02 20.56 15.57
N ARG A 127 -12.69 20.75 14.45
CA ARG A 127 -13.56 21.92 14.24
C ARG A 127 -14.93 21.79 14.90
N ARG A 128 -15.32 20.61 15.31
CA ARG A 128 -16.56 20.39 16.02
C ARG A 128 -16.41 20.80 17.47
#